data_a3891e7939a2b66abb0645910acebe66
#
_entry.id   a3891e7939a2b66abb0645910acebe66
#
_cell.length_a   1.000
_cell.length_b   1.000
_cell.length_c   1.000
_cell.angle_alpha   90.00
_cell.angle_beta   90.00
_cell.angle_gamma   90.00
#
_symmetry.space_group_name_H-M   'P 1'
#
loop_
_entity.id
_entity.type
_entity.pdbx_description
1 polymer ?
#
loop_
_entity_poly.entity_id
_entity_poly.type
_entity_poly.pdbx_seq_one_letter_code
_entity_poly.pdbx_strand_id
1 'polypeptide(L)'
;MNPISVDNVVTTYRFYAPLYDRLFGAAFEPGRRALTQAVRNLRPSSLLEVGVGTGLTLSQYPSTSRIVGIDISTHMLDIARERASKLPNHDIKLAAMNAESMDFPDGSFDCIAMPYVLSVTPNPEKLVAEIRRVCRKGGTILILNHFSGSRFWWFLERAVRSLADKIGFRSDFCFDEQILKYDWEIESVKKVNVFGLSKLVVIRNT
;
A
#
# COMPACT_ATOMS: atom_id res chain seq x y z
N MET A 1 -17.77 7.45 15.65
CA MET A 1 -16.48 6.84 15.31
C MET A 1 -15.39 7.87 15.60
N ASN A 2 -14.38 7.53 16.39
CA ASN A 2 -13.25 8.44 16.59
C ASN A 2 -12.47 8.57 15.28
N PRO A 3 -12.08 9.78 14.86
CA PRO A 3 -11.28 9.97 13.67
C PRO A 3 -9.95 9.22 13.82
N ILE A 4 -9.53 8.52 12.77
CA ILE A 4 -8.21 7.90 12.71
C ILE A 4 -7.20 9.04 12.78
N SER A 5 -6.41 9.10 13.85
CA SER A 5 -5.30 10.03 13.95
C SER A 5 -4.01 9.33 13.53
N VAL A 6 -3.07 10.09 12.95
CA VAL A 6 -1.74 9.60 12.57
C VAL A 6 -1.03 8.94 13.76
N ASP A 7 -1.16 9.51 14.96
CA ASP A 7 -0.54 9.00 16.19
C ASP A 7 -1.11 7.62 16.60
N ASN A 8 -2.41 7.39 16.39
CA ASN A 8 -3.04 6.10 16.67
C ASN A 8 -2.55 5.03 15.69
N VAL A 9 -2.37 5.37 14.43
CA VAL A 9 -1.82 4.48 13.40
C VAL A 9 -0.38 4.09 13.76
N VAL A 10 0.48 5.06 14.05
CA VAL A 10 1.90 4.83 14.41
C VAL A 10 2.02 3.96 15.67
N THR A 11 1.23 4.26 16.72
CA THR A 11 1.29 3.53 18.00
C THR A 11 0.84 2.09 17.86
N THR A 12 -0.22 1.85 17.09
CA THR A 12 -0.77 0.52 16.85
C THR A 12 0.20 -0.36 16.06
N TYR A 13 0.77 0.18 14.98
CA TYR A 13 1.74 -0.57 14.17
C TYR A 13 3.05 -0.86 14.89
N ARG A 14 3.50 0.00 15.82
CA ARG A 14 4.70 -0.23 16.64
C ARG A 14 4.60 -1.46 17.53
N PHE A 15 3.43 -1.73 18.11
CA PHE A 15 3.21 -2.88 19.01
C PHE A 15 3.05 -4.21 18.28
N TYR A 16 2.50 -4.18 17.05
CA TYR A 16 2.10 -5.39 16.32
C TYR A 16 3.05 -5.78 15.19
N ALA A 17 4.13 -5.02 14.93
CA ALA A 17 5.01 -5.26 13.78
C ALA A 17 5.52 -6.72 13.63
N PRO A 18 6.06 -7.40 14.66
CA PRO A 18 6.52 -8.78 14.51
C PRO A 18 5.40 -9.80 14.36
N LEU A 19 4.26 -9.55 15.03
CA LEU A 19 3.08 -10.40 14.95
C LEU A 19 2.30 -10.14 13.66
N TYR A 20 2.30 -8.90 13.18
CA TYR A 20 1.69 -8.46 11.94
C TYR A 20 2.31 -9.19 10.73
N ASP A 21 3.64 -9.21 10.63
CA ASP A 21 4.35 -9.91 9.55
C ASP A 21 4.05 -11.42 9.55
N ARG A 22 3.87 -12.02 10.71
CA ARG A 22 3.63 -13.46 10.83
C ARG A 22 2.18 -13.85 10.52
N LEU A 23 1.20 -13.06 10.96
CA LEU A 23 -0.23 -13.34 10.77
C LEU A 23 -0.75 -12.82 9.42
N PHE A 24 -0.39 -11.59 9.07
CA PHE A 24 -0.86 -10.93 7.85
C PHE A 24 0.12 -11.10 6.69
N GLY A 25 1.41 -11.36 7.00
CA GLY A 25 2.43 -11.63 5.99
C GLY A 25 2.04 -12.76 5.04
N ALA A 26 1.64 -13.91 5.56
CA ALA A 26 1.26 -15.06 4.75
C ALA A 26 -0.12 -14.88 4.09
N ALA A 27 -1.11 -14.36 4.81
CA ALA A 27 -2.47 -14.20 4.30
C ALA A 27 -2.57 -13.24 3.10
N PHE A 28 -1.73 -12.20 3.09
CA PHE A 28 -1.71 -11.16 2.05
C PHE A 28 -0.60 -11.33 1.01
N GLU A 29 0.20 -12.38 1.13
CA GLU A 29 1.28 -12.67 0.19
C GLU A 29 0.81 -12.84 -1.26
N PRO A 30 -0.31 -13.53 -1.59
CA PRO A 30 -0.75 -13.63 -2.97
C PRO A 30 -1.05 -12.26 -3.60
N GLY A 31 -1.61 -11.32 -2.82
CA GLY A 31 -1.86 -9.95 -3.27
C GLY A 31 -0.56 -9.19 -3.54
N ARG A 32 0.42 -9.27 -2.60
CA ARG A 32 1.73 -8.64 -2.79
C ARG A 32 2.48 -9.20 -4.00
N ARG A 33 2.43 -10.53 -4.21
CA ARG A 33 3.00 -11.16 -5.42
C ARG A 33 2.33 -10.68 -6.69
N ALA A 34 1.00 -10.52 -6.70
CA ALA A 34 0.30 -9.98 -7.85
C ALA A 34 0.72 -8.54 -8.15
N LEU A 35 0.85 -7.69 -7.12
CA LEU A 35 1.34 -6.32 -7.23
C LEU A 35 2.77 -6.28 -7.79
N THR A 36 3.70 -7.01 -7.16
CA THR A 36 5.11 -7.02 -7.58
C THR A 36 5.30 -7.66 -8.95
N GLN A 37 4.46 -8.62 -9.34
CA GLN A 37 4.44 -9.16 -10.69
C GLN A 37 3.98 -8.11 -11.73
N ALA A 38 2.98 -7.29 -11.39
CA ALA A 38 2.56 -6.18 -12.24
C ALA A 38 3.71 -5.17 -12.42
N VAL A 39 4.41 -4.80 -11.35
CA VAL A 39 5.60 -3.93 -11.43
C VAL A 39 6.69 -4.56 -12.31
N ARG A 40 6.96 -5.85 -12.16
CA ARG A 40 7.94 -6.57 -13.02
C ARG A 40 7.58 -6.53 -14.50
N ASN A 41 6.29 -6.65 -14.82
CA ASN A 41 5.82 -6.59 -16.21
C ASN A 41 5.96 -5.19 -16.80
N LEU A 42 5.73 -4.15 -15.99
CA LEU A 42 5.86 -2.74 -16.39
C LEU A 42 7.32 -2.29 -16.57
N ARG A 43 8.25 -2.89 -15.82
CA ARG A 43 9.68 -2.54 -15.81
C ARG A 43 9.94 -1.03 -15.66
N PRO A 44 9.38 -0.38 -14.64
CA PRO A 44 9.56 1.06 -14.47
C PRO A 44 11.02 1.39 -14.16
N SER A 45 11.52 2.54 -14.65
CA SER A 45 12.84 3.05 -14.27
C SER A 45 12.83 3.59 -12.84
N SER A 46 11.70 4.19 -12.41
CA SER A 46 11.50 4.74 -11.07
C SER A 46 10.19 4.23 -10.47
N LEU A 47 10.28 3.66 -9.26
CA LEU A 47 9.18 3.10 -8.49
C LEU A 47 9.09 3.78 -7.14
N LEU A 48 7.90 4.27 -6.78
CA LEU A 48 7.57 4.66 -5.41
C LEU A 48 6.68 3.58 -4.78
N GLU A 49 7.08 3.05 -3.63
CA GLU A 49 6.18 2.28 -2.77
C GLU A 49 5.70 3.14 -1.62
N VAL A 50 4.39 3.39 -1.57
CA VAL A 50 3.72 4.13 -0.49
C VAL A 50 3.28 3.16 0.59
N GLY A 51 3.70 3.41 1.85
CA GLY A 51 3.45 2.50 2.96
C GLY A 51 4.28 1.22 2.87
N VAL A 52 5.61 1.38 2.67
CA VAL A 52 6.53 0.23 2.50
C VAL A 52 6.58 -0.69 3.73
N GLY A 53 6.17 -0.19 4.90
CA GLY A 53 6.14 -0.94 6.14
C GLY A 53 7.49 -1.56 6.48
N THR A 54 7.49 -2.85 6.78
CA THR A 54 8.70 -3.63 7.05
C THR A 54 9.47 -4.06 5.79
N GLY A 55 9.02 -3.68 4.58
CA GLY A 55 9.73 -3.95 3.32
C GLY A 55 9.55 -5.37 2.75
N LEU A 56 8.41 -6.03 2.99
CA LEU A 56 8.14 -7.40 2.50
C LEU A 56 8.13 -7.53 0.97
N THR A 57 7.92 -6.45 0.25
CA THR A 57 7.86 -6.39 -1.22
C THR A 57 9.20 -6.11 -1.86
N LEU A 58 10.14 -5.49 -1.15
CA LEU A 58 11.38 -4.94 -1.70
C LEU A 58 12.20 -5.96 -2.51
N SER A 59 12.34 -7.19 -1.99
CA SER A 59 13.08 -8.26 -2.68
C SER A 59 12.37 -8.80 -3.94
N GLN A 60 11.11 -8.46 -4.14
CA GLN A 60 10.30 -8.94 -5.24
C GLN A 60 10.25 -7.95 -6.41
N TYR A 61 10.73 -6.71 -6.24
CA TYR A 61 10.82 -5.71 -7.29
C TYR A 61 12.02 -5.95 -8.22
N PRO A 62 11.98 -5.43 -9.46
CA PRO A 62 13.13 -5.51 -10.36
C PRO A 62 14.32 -4.74 -9.78
N SER A 63 15.52 -5.37 -9.82
CA SER A 63 16.77 -4.70 -9.42
C SER A 63 17.21 -3.60 -10.39
N THR A 64 16.57 -3.53 -11.56
CA THR A 64 16.81 -2.48 -12.57
C THR A 64 16.05 -1.19 -12.30
N SER A 65 15.11 -1.21 -11.36
CA SER A 65 14.34 -0.02 -10.97
C SER A 65 15.02 0.70 -9.82
N ARG A 66 15.03 2.04 -9.86
CA ARG A 66 15.28 2.86 -8.68
C ARG A 66 14.02 2.83 -7.81
N ILE A 67 14.13 2.28 -6.62
CA ILE A 67 13.03 2.07 -5.69
C ILE A 67 13.11 3.11 -4.58
N VAL A 68 12.03 3.83 -4.35
CA VAL A 68 11.85 4.68 -3.17
C VAL A 68 10.69 4.10 -2.37
N GLY A 69 10.91 3.78 -1.10
CA GLY A 69 9.87 3.36 -0.17
C GLY A 69 9.64 4.42 0.90
N ILE A 70 8.39 4.81 1.11
CA ILE A 70 8.02 5.73 2.19
C ILE A 70 7.08 5.07 3.17
N ASP A 71 7.25 5.41 4.45
CA ASP A 71 6.34 5.05 5.53
C ASP A 71 6.34 6.14 6.60
N ILE A 72 5.24 6.28 7.33
CA ILE A 72 5.18 7.25 8.43
C ILE A 72 5.86 6.71 9.70
N SER A 73 6.00 5.40 9.83
CA SER A 73 6.58 4.71 10.98
C SER A 73 8.08 4.50 10.79
N THR A 74 8.89 5.23 11.55
CA THR A 74 10.35 5.05 11.57
C THR A 74 10.75 3.64 12.03
N HIS A 75 10.00 3.05 12.97
CA HIS A 75 10.24 1.67 13.43
C HIS A 75 10.05 0.64 12.31
N MET A 76 9.01 0.78 11.48
CA MET A 76 8.82 -0.08 10.30
C MET A 76 9.96 0.08 9.31
N LEU A 77 10.39 1.33 9.09
CA LEU A 77 11.51 1.63 8.20
C LEU A 77 12.84 1.06 8.68
N ASP A 78 13.07 0.94 9.98
CA ASP A 78 14.31 0.31 10.50
C ASP A 78 14.36 -1.16 10.11
N ILE A 79 13.25 -1.88 10.21
CA ILE A 79 13.14 -3.27 9.75
C ILE A 79 13.30 -3.35 8.21
N ALA A 80 12.68 -2.41 7.49
CA ALA A 80 12.81 -2.35 6.03
C ALA A 80 14.26 -2.08 5.58
N ARG A 81 15.00 -1.21 6.29
CA ARG A 81 16.43 -0.94 6.05
C ARG A 81 17.29 -2.20 6.25
N GLU A 82 17.01 -2.96 7.31
CA GLU A 82 17.70 -4.24 7.55
C GLU A 82 17.43 -5.24 6.41
N ARG A 83 16.20 -5.29 5.88
CA ARG A 83 15.89 -6.13 4.71
C ARG A 83 16.54 -5.62 3.44
N ALA A 84 16.50 -4.31 3.19
CA ALA A 84 17.13 -3.70 2.04
C ALA A 84 18.65 -3.90 2.01
N SER A 85 19.34 -3.89 3.16
CA SER A 85 20.79 -4.13 3.24
C SER A 85 21.20 -5.53 2.77
N LYS A 86 20.26 -6.48 2.74
CA LYS A 86 20.47 -7.85 2.20
C LYS A 86 20.24 -7.95 0.69
N LEU A 87 19.96 -6.83 0.01
CA LEU A 87 19.66 -6.73 -1.43
C LEU A 87 20.68 -5.83 -2.14
N PRO A 88 21.97 -6.20 -2.20
CA PRO A 88 23.05 -5.31 -2.67
C PRO A 88 22.91 -4.89 -4.14
N ASN A 89 22.15 -5.63 -4.93
CA ASN A 89 21.94 -5.34 -6.36
C ASN A 89 20.69 -4.44 -6.61
N HIS A 90 20.04 -3.95 -5.56
CA HIS A 90 18.87 -3.08 -5.70
C HIS A 90 19.21 -1.64 -5.30
N ASP A 91 18.78 -0.65 -6.08
CA ASP A 91 18.85 0.76 -5.72
C ASP A 91 17.58 1.11 -4.91
N ILE A 92 17.68 1.00 -3.58
CA ILE A 92 16.57 1.22 -2.64
C ILE A 92 16.88 2.39 -1.72
N LYS A 93 15.96 3.37 -1.70
CA LYS A 93 15.96 4.48 -0.74
C LYS A 93 14.71 4.42 0.12
N LEU A 94 14.87 4.56 1.44
CA LEU A 94 13.76 4.51 2.41
C LEU A 94 13.70 5.81 3.20
N ALA A 95 12.51 6.44 3.26
CA ALA A 95 12.31 7.71 3.92
C ALA A 95 11.06 7.71 4.82
N ALA A 96 11.19 8.33 6.00
CA ALA A 96 10.04 8.64 6.85
C ALA A 96 9.28 9.82 6.23
N MET A 97 8.04 9.59 5.80
CA MET A 97 7.27 10.59 5.07
C MET A 97 5.76 10.34 5.19
N ASN A 98 4.99 11.42 5.32
CA ASN A 98 3.54 11.36 5.25
C ASN A 98 3.09 11.28 3.78
N ALA A 99 2.38 10.22 3.42
CA ALA A 99 1.88 10.03 2.06
C ALA A 99 0.80 11.05 1.63
N GLU A 100 0.19 11.75 2.60
CA GLU A 100 -0.77 12.82 2.34
C GLU A 100 -0.10 14.19 2.05
N SER A 101 1.24 14.26 2.13
CA SER A 101 2.04 15.46 1.84
C SER A 101 3.48 15.02 1.54
N MET A 102 3.75 14.64 0.30
CA MET A 102 5.04 14.08 -0.11
C MET A 102 6.01 15.15 -0.56
N ASP A 103 7.25 15.07 -0.09
CA ASP A 103 8.34 15.96 -0.50
C ASP A 103 9.06 15.43 -1.75
N PHE A 104 8.28 15.24 -2.83
CA PHE A 104 8.78 14.88 -4.16
C PHE A 104 8.26 15.89 -5.19
N PRO A 105 9.05 16.21 -6.21
CA PRO A 105 8.56 16.98 -7.36
C PRO A 105 7.42 16.25 -8.11
N ASP A 106 6.62 17.02 -8.85
CA ASP A 106 5.59 16.47 -9.73
C ASP A 106 6.20 15.52 -10.76
N GLY A 107 5.52 14.42 -11.04
CA GLY A 107 5.93 13.47 -12.07
C GLY A 107 7.25 12.73 -11.80
N SER A 108 7.67 12.60 -10.54
CA SER A 108 8.96 11.99 -10.15
C SER A 108 9.05 10.49 -10.41
N PHE A 109 7.92 9.80 -10.55
CA PHE A 109 7.90 8.34 -10.62
C PHE A 109 7.14 7.82 -11.84
N ASP A 110 7.69 6.79 -12.49
CA ASP A 110 7.03 6.07 -13.58
C ASP A 110 5.90 5.17 -13.09
N CYS A 111 6.08 4.61 -11.89
CA CYS A 111 5.16 3.69 -11.27
C CYS A 111 5.03 3.98 -9.77
N ILE A 112 3.79 3.91 -9.27
CA ILE A 112 3.50 3.96 -7.84
C ILE A 112 2.84 2.64 -7.43
N ALA A 113 3.37 2.00 -6.39
CA ALA A 113 2.78 0.84 -5.75
C ALA A 113 2.27 1.23 -4.36
N MET A 114 1.01 0.92 -4.07
CA MET A 114 0.38 1.26 -2.78
C MET A 114 -0.35 0.04 -2.20
N PRO A 115 0.38 -0.85 -1.48
CA PRO A 115 -0.21 -2.01 -0.84
C PRO A 115 -0.84 -1.67 0.52
N TYR A 116 -2.17 -1.81 0.64
CA TYR A 116 -2.95 -1.75 1.89
C TYR A 116 -2.92 -0.41 2.65
N VAL A 117 -2.56 0.69 2.01
CA VAL A 117 -2.47 2.02 2.63
C VAL A 117 -3.80 2.76 2.62
N LEU A 118 -4.56 2.65 1.52
CA LEU A 118 -5.75 3.46 1.31
C LEU A 118 -6.82 3.27 2.42
N SER A 119 -6.91 2.08 3.01
CA SER A 119 -7.85 1.77 4.10
C SER A 119 -7.43 2.28 5.48
N VAL A 120 -6.19 2.71 5.63
CA VAL A 120 -5.63 3.15 6.93
C VAL A 120 -5.22 4.63 6.94
N THR A 121 -5.26 5.30 5.80
CA THR A 121 -4.98 6.74 5.71
C THR A 121 -6.11 7.58 6.31
N PRO A 122 -5.80 8.60 7.12
CA PRO A 122 -6.79 9.53 7.65
C PRO A 122 -7.52 10.32 6.55
N ASN A 123 -6.82 10.76 5.51
CA ASN A 123 -7.38 11.55 4.42
C ASN A 123 -7.10 10.93 3.05
N PRO A 124 -7.96 10.01 2.56
CA PRO A 124 -7.78 9.36 1.27
C PRO A 124 -7.72 10.34 0.09
N GLU A 125 -8.41 11.48 0.18
CA GLU A 125 -8.43 12.48 -0.90
C GLU A 125 -7.06 13.16 -1.07
N LYS A 126 -6.43 13.54 0.04
CA LYS A 126 -5.07 14.08 0.00
C LYS A 126 -4.07 13.04 -0.52
N LEU A 127 -4.18 11.80 -0.04
CA LEU A 127 -3.32 10.72 -0.53
C LEU A 127 -3.48 10.53 -2.05
N VAL A 128 -4.72 10.48 -2.56
CA VAL A 128 -4.99 10.34 -3.99
C VAL A 128 -4.42 11.52 -4.79
N ALA A 129 -4.58 12.75 -4.30
CA ALA A 129 -4.02 13.94 -4.95
C ALA A 129 -2.48 13.85 -5.04
N GLU A 130 -1.82 13.45 -3.95
CA GLU A 130 -0.37 13.33 -3.89
C GLU A 130 0.18 12.20 -4.79
N ILE A 131 -0.44 11.00 -4.79
CA ILE A 131 0.02 9.93 -5.68
C ILE A 131 -0.17 10.28 -7.16
N ARG A 132 -1.23 11.02 -7.51
CA ARG A 132 -1.40 11.55 -8.88
C ARG A 132 -0.32 12.58 -9.22
N ARG A 133 -0.04 13.49 -8.32
CA ARG A 133 0.95 14.55 -8.51
C ARG A 133 2.36 14.00 -8.73
N VAL A 134 2.79 13.06 -7.87
CA VAL A 134 4.16 12.52 -7.94
C VAL A 134 4.33 11.45 -9.02
N CYS A 135 3.24 10.83 -9.50
CA CYS A 135 3.26 9.95 -10.66
C CYS A 135 3.31 10.77 -11.94
N ARG A 136 4.24 10.46 -12.86
CA ARG A 136 4.27 11.17 -14.13
C ARG A 136 2.99 10.94 -14.94
N LYS A 137 2.69 11.86 -15.83
CA LYS A 137 1.60 11.65 -16.84
C LYS A 137 1.93 10.42 -17.69
N GLY A 138 0.91 9.59 -17.93
CA GLY A 138 1.09 8.29 -18.57
C GLY A 138 1.82 7.24 -17.73
N GLY A 139 2.13 7.54 -16.47
CA GLY A 139 2.65 6.58 -15.50
C GLY A 139 1.58 5.63 -14.98
N THR A 140 1.97 4.62 -14.21
CA THR A 140 1.04 3.61 -13.70
C THR A 140 0.94 3.69 -12.17
N ILE A 141 -0.27 3.66 -11.65
CA ILE A 141 -0.57 3.58 -10.22
C ILE A 141 -1.20 2.21 -9.95
N LEU A 142 -0.60 1.47 -9.01
CA LEU A 142 -1.03 0.14 -8.58
C LEU A 142 -1.57 0.23 -7.15
N ILE A 143 -2.88 0.05 -6.99
CA ILE A 143 -3.54 0.05 -5.67
C ILE A 143 -3.92 -1.38 -5.31
N LEU A 144 -3.34 -1.90 -4.23
CA LEU A 144 -3.71 -3.18 -3.65
C LEU A 144 -4.38 -2.93 -2.30
N ASN A 145 -5.67 -3.23 -2.19
CA ASN A 145 -6.38 -3.01 -0.93
C ASN A 145 -7.50 -4.02 -0.70
N HIS A 146 -7.94 -4.11 0.57
CA HIS A 146 -9.17 -4.81 0.92
C HIS A 146 -10.34 -3.90 0.59
N PHE A 147 -11.42 -4.53 0.09
CA PHE A 147 -12.67 -3.80 -0.13
C PHE A 147 -13.81 -4.61 0.47
N SER A 148 -14.70 -3.93 1.21
CA SER A 148 -15.93 -4.51 1.74
C SER A 148 -16.84 -5.02 0.63
N GLY A 149 -17.73 -5.96 0.94
CA GLY A 149 -18.74 -6.47 0.00
C GLY A 149 -18.63 -7.95 -0.37
N SER A 150 -17.68 -8.72 0.19
CA SER A 150 -17.74 -10.18 0.10
C SER A 150 -18.54 -10.74 1.29
N ARG A 151 -19.44 -11.75 1.04
CA ARG A 151 -20.22 -12.40 2.11
C ARG A 151 -19.35 -13.05 3.19
N PHE A 152 -18.12 -13.43 2.84
CA PHE A 152 -17.14 -14.00 3.77
C PHE A 152 -16.50 -12.93 4.67
N TRP A 153 -16.35 -11.70 4.16
CA TRP A 153 -15.83 -10.58 4.94
C TRP A 153 -16.72 -10.27 6.16
N TRP A 154 -18.03 -10.40 6.03
CA TRP A 154 -18.98 -10.22 7.13
C TRP A 154 -18.74 -11.18 8.32
N PHE A 155 -18.37 -12.45 8.05
CA PHE A 155 -18.01 -13.41 9.12
C PHE A 155 -16.69 -13.06 9.80
N LEU A 156 -15.68 -12.66 9.03
CA LEU A 156 -14.37 -12.29 9.55
C LEU A 156 -14.47 -10.98 10.34
N GLU A 157 -15.22 -10.01 9.86
CA GLU A 157 -15.52 -8.74 10.53
C GLU A 157 -16.17 -8.97 11.88
N ARG A 158 -17.12 -9.88 11.99
CA ARG A 158 -17.79 -10.21 13.25
C ARG A 158 -16.84 -10.88 14.26
N ALA A 159 -15.89 -11.69 13.79
CA ALA A 159 -14.90 -12.35 14.63
C ALA A 159 -13.77 -11.40 15.09
N VAL A 160 -13.43 -10.39 14.29
CA VAL A 160 -12.30 -9.48 14.51
C VAL A 160 -12.75 -8.09 14.97
N ARG A 161 -14.06 -7.81 15.04
CA ARG A 161 -14.63 -6.48 15.32
C ARG A 161 -14.09 -5.84 16.59
N SER A 162 -13.91 -6.62 17.67
CA SER A 162 -13.35 -6.11 18.93
C SER A 162 -11.84 -5.79 18.83
N LEU A 163 -11.16 -6.33 17.83
CA LEU A 163 -9.74 -6.07 17.56
C LEU A 163 -9.57 -4.99 16.48
N ALA A 164 -10.48 -4.94 15.50
CA ALA A 164 -10.46 -4.01 14.38
C ALA A 164 -10.57 -2.54 14.83
N ASP A 165 -11.44 -2.28 15.83
CA ASP A 165 -11.59 -0.94 16.42
C ASP A 165 -10.30 -0.45 17.11
N LYS A 166 -9.45 -1.38 17.59
CA LYS A 166 -8.16 -1.06 18.21
C LYS A 166 -7.03 -0.90 17.20
N ILE A 167 -7.18 -1.48 16.01
CA ILE A 167 -6.13 -1.50 14.96
C ILE A 167 -6.35 -0.36 13.94
N GLY A 168 -7.45 0.42 14.04
CA GLY A 168 -7.76 1.49 13.08
C GLY A 168 -8.14 0.98 11.68
N PHE A 169 -8.62 -0.26 11.60
CA PHE A 169 -9.02 -0.89 10.34
C PHE A 169 -10.45 -0.50 9.97
N ARG A 170 -10.64 0.10 8.78
CA ARG A 170 -11.97 0.37 8.25
C ARG A 170 -12.55 -0.88 7.60
N SER A 171 -13.57 -1.46 8.22
CA SER A 171 -14.31 -2.62 7.69
C SER A 171 -15.32 -2.24 6.59
N ASP A 172 -15.70 -0.98 6.51
CA ASP A 172 -16.68 -0.38 5.58
C ASP A 172 -16.07 0.21 4.31
N PHE A 173 -14.85 -0.25 3.94
CA PHE A 173 -14.09 0.31 2.83
C PHE A 173 -14.64 -0.15 1.46
N CYS A 174 -15.68 0.55 0.97
CA CYS A 174 -16.35 0.23 -0.28
C CYS A 174 -15.48 0.61 -1.50
N PHE A 175 -15.38 -0.32 -2.46
CA PHE A 175 -14.59 -0.11 -3.69
C PHE A 175 -15.11 1.09 -4.50
N ASP A 176 -16.42 1.20 -4.64
CA ASP A 176 -17.04 2.24 -5.47
C ASP A 176 -16.81 3.63 -4.85
N GLU A 177 -16.93 3.74 -3.54
CA GLU A 177 -16.71 4.99 -2.81
C GLU A 177 -15.25 5.40 -2.72
N GLN A 178 -14.32 4.47 -2.77
CA GLN A 178 -12.91 4.72 -2.52
C GLN A 178 -12.06 4.74 -3.79
N ILE A 179 -12.52 4.13 -4.86
CA ILE A 179 -11.82 4.09 -6.15
C ILE A 179 -12.64 4.78 -7.24
N LEU A 180 -13.92 4.37 -7.45
CA LEU A 180 -14.69 4.86 -8.59
C LEU A 180 -15.13 6.33 -8.45
N LYS A 181 -15.13 6.89 -7.23
CA LYS A 181 -15.46 8.32 -7.04
C LYS A 181 -14.42 9.27 -7.65
N TYR A 182 -13.18 8.77 -7.84
CA TYR A 182 -12.14 9.54 -8.52
C TYR A 182 -12.18 9.25 -10.02
N ASP A 183 -11.92 10.27 -10.81
CA ASP A 183 -11.81 10.14 -12.27
C ASP A 183 -10.49 9.43 -12.63
N TRP A 184 -10.50 8.10 -12.53
CA TRP A 184 -9.37 7.22 -12.82
C TRP A 184 -9.52 6.57 -14.20
N GLU A 185 -8.45 6.58 -14.99
CA GLU A 185 -8.35 5.67 -16.14
C GLU A 185 -7.95 4.27 -15.65
N ILE A 186 -8.94 3.44 -15.29
CA ILE A 186 -8.72 2.10 -14.76
C ILE A 186 -8.45 1.14 -15.91
N GLU A 187 -7.21 0.61 -15.99
CA GLU A 187 -6.82 -0.38 -17.00
C GLU A 187 -7.29 -1.80 -16.62
N SER A 188 -7.22 -2.15 -15.34
CA SER A 188 -7.68 -3.47 -14.88
C SER A 188 -7.98 -3.51 -13.39
N VAL A 189 -8.86 -4.45 -13.00
CA VAL A 189 -9.16 -4.80 -11.61
C VAL A 189 -9.10 -6.30 -11.45
N LYS A 190 -8.19 -6.80 -10.62
CA LYS A 190 -8.00 -8.23 -10.35
C LYS A 190 -8.30 -8.55 -8.89
N LYS A 191 -9.19 -9.52 -8.65
CA LYS A 191 -9.38 -10.09 -7.30
C LYS A 191 -8.17 -10.92 -6.93
N VAL A 192 -7.65 -10.72 -5.73
CA VAL A 192 -6.46 -11.40 -5.19
C VAL A 192 -6.71 -11.81 -3.74
N ASN A 193 -5.78 -12.60 -3.18
CA ASN A 193 -5.87 -13.24 -1.88
C ASN A 193 -7.00 -14.29 -1.79
N VAL A 194 -7.05 -14.97 -0.65
CA VAL A 194 -8.04 -16.03 -0.40
C VAL A 194 -9.45 -15.46 -0.56
N PHE A 195 -10.31 -16.15 -1.29
CA PHE A 195 -11.70 -15.75 -1.60
C PHE A 195 -11.88 -14.36 -2.27
N GLY A 196 -10.80 -13.78 -2.84
CA GLY A 196 -10.89 -12.47 -3.46
C GLY A 196 -11.09 -11.32 -2.48
N LEU A 197 -10.57 -11.46 -1.26
CA LEU A 197 -10.68 -10.46 -0.19
C LEU A 197 -10.03 -9.11 -0.51
N SER A 198 -9.13 -9.09 -1.49
CA SER A 198 -8.46 -7.87 -1.93
C SER A 198 -8.60 -7.71 -3.44
N LYS A 199 -8.47 -6.47 -3.91
CA LYS A 199 -8.38 -6.16 -5.32
C LYS A 199 -7.05 -5.47 -5.60
N LEU A 200 -6.41 -5.85 -6.69
CA LEU A 200 -5.33 -5.09 -7.32
C LEU A 200 -5.95 -4.28 -8.46
N VAL A 201 -5.84 -2.97 -8.36
CA VAL A 201 -6.31 -2.01 -9.35
C VAL A 201 -5.11 -1.42 -10.07
N VAL A 202 -5.13 -1.47 -11.40
CA VAL A 202 -4.11 -0.88 -12.26
C VAL A 202 -4.72 0.35 -12.91
N ILE A 203 -4.08 1.49 -12.76
CA ILE A 203 -4.57 2.80 -13.17
C ILE A 203 -3.51 3.48 -14.00
N ARG A 204 -3.91 4.09 -15.11
CA ARG A 204 -3.11 5.04 -15.89
C ARG A 204 -3.26 6.43 -15.30
N ASN A 205 -2.17 7.12 -15.01
CA ASN A 205 -2.20 8.51 -14.55
C ASN A 205 -2.29 9.46 -15.76
N THR A 206 -3.40 10.14 -15.89
CA THR A 206 -3.70 11.08 -17.00
C THR A 206 -3.59 12.54 -16.61
#